data_46e1747f9b99f021b924a6a071ccf458
#
_entry.id   46e1747f9b99f021b924a6a071ccf458
#
_cell.length_a   1.000
_cell.length_b   1.000
_cell.length_c   1.000
_cell.angle_alpha   90.00
_cell.angle_beta   90.00
_cell.angle_gamma   90.00
#
_symmetry.space_group_name_H-M   'P 1'
#
loop_
_entity.id
_entity.type
_entity.pdbx_description
1 polymer ?
#
loop_
_entity_poly.entity_id
_entity_poly.type
_entity_poly.pdbx_seq_one_letter_code
_entity_poly.pdbx_strand_id
1 'polypeptide(L)'
;YSISRRIDAEELALAHADLVITSTRQERDEQYARYGCFNPEHAEVVPPGVDSRRFHPHGNSDEFTEVSELLSSFLREPERPPLLAICRADRRKNIPALVEAFGRSAVLRQRHNLVLVLGNRDDSRQMDRQQREVFQQIFDLVDRYDLYGSVAYPKHHRRDQVPAIYRWAAAQRGLFVNPALTEPFGLTLLEAAASGLPMVATDDGGPREILSRCDNGLVVDVTDRESLQDGLERAGADRDRWRRWSDNGVEAVSRHYSWDAHVCSYLALMQERLKRSSTVTVSSQLLATPSGLSPFGSRLLLLDLDSSLEQPDLKDLQSLRQQLMAPSAQVAQTSFGITTGRPLDVARQRFAELHLPDPQVWITQAGTQIHYGQEEQADRFWQAQISVDWQRESVEKTLSDLGDHIKLQKPEHQGQFKVSYLLEQPGPSVLPLIRQRLRQSGLPARPQLRCHWFLDVLPMRASLSEAIRFLSLRWGLPLEHILVVASQQGDAELVQGLPAAVVTADHDPCLDGCRHQQRVYFANRSRLMGVLEGLQHYRFLNARSRLD
;
A
#
# COMPACT_ATOMS: atom_id res chain seq x y z
N TYR A 1 0.77 7.96 11.84
CA TYR A 1 0.09 6.79 11.27
C TYR A 1 1.14 5.72 10.95
N SER A 2 1.06 4.56 11.61
CA SER A 2 1.96 3.43 11.32
C SER A 2 1.44 2.66 10.12
N ILE A 3 2.23 2.57 9.05
CA ILE A 3 1.89 1.79 7.85
C ILE A 3 1.80 0.29 8.20
N SER A 4 2.68 -0.20 9.08
CA SER A 4 2.70 -1.62 9.51
C SER A 4 1.39 -2.01 10.20
N ARG A 5 0.87 -1.19 11.11
CA ARG A 5 -0.44 -1.45 11.77
C ARG A 5 -1.60 -1.49 10.78
N ARG A 6 -1.53 -0.63 9.75
CA ARG A 6 -2.53 -0.66 8.70
C ARG A 6 -2.47 -1.96 7.90
N ILE A 7 -1.27 -2.39 7.51
CA ILE A 7 -1.06 -3.67 6.82
C ILE A 7 -1.57 -4.82 7.69
N ASP A 8 -1.23 -4.85 8.99
CA ASP A 8 -1.70 -5.88 9.92
C ASP A 8 -3.24 -5.97 9.95
N ALA A 9 -3.91 -4.82 10.02
CA ALA A 9 -5.37 -4.77 10.05
C ALA A 9 -6.00 -5.21 8.72
N GLU A 10 -5.41 -4.83 7.60
CA GLU A 10 -5.88 -5.22 6.26
C GLU A 10 -5.67 -6.73 6.02
N GLU A 11 -4.53 -7.29 6.41
CA GLU A 11 -4.28 -8.75 6.34
C GLU A 11 -5.28 -9.54 7.20
N LEU A 12 -5.53 -9.07 8.42
CA LEU A 12 -6.52 -9.71 9.30
C LEU A 12 -7.92 -9.67 8.68
N ALA A 13 -8.32 -8.55 8.09
CA ALA A 13 -9.59 -8.41 7.41
C ALA A 13 -9.70 -9.36 6.21
N LEU A 14 -8.66 -9.43 5.38
CA LEU A 14 -8.59 -10.31 4.21
C LEU A 14 -8.64 -11.79 4.59
N ALA A 15 -7.98 -12.17 5.69
CA ALA A 15 -7.97 -13.55 6.18
C ALA A 15 -9.36 -14.06 6.61
N HIS A 16 -10.25 -13.16 7.05
CA HIS A 16 -11.55 -13.50 7.62
C HIS A 16 -12.73 -13.08 6.73
N ALA A 17 -12.48 -12.42 5.62
CA ALA A 17 -13.53 -11.98 4.72
C ALA A 17 -14.07 -13.13 3.86
N ASP A 18 -15.38 -13.37 3.90
CA ASP A 18 -16.07 -14.28 2.98
C ASP A 18 -16.14 -13.73 1.55
N LEU A 19 -16.12 -12.40 1.43
CA LEU A 19 -16.15 -11.68 0.16
C LEU A 19 -15.39 -10.35 0.29
N VAL A 20 -14.44 -10.14 -0.62
CA VAL A 20 -13.71 -8.88 -0.79
C VAL A 20 -14.24 -8.19 -2.05
N ILE A 21 -14.72 -6.96 -1.89
CA ILE A 21 -15.19 -6.16 -3.02
C ILE A 21 -14.17 -5.07 -3.32
N THR A 22 -13.74 -5.03 -4.59
CA THR A 22 -12.83 -4.02 -5.11
C THR A 22 -13.54 -3.15 -6.14
N SER A 23 -13.03 -1.94 -6.34
CA SER A 23 -13.61 -1.00 -7.30
C SER A 23 -13.18 -1.28 -8.75
N THR A 24 -11.96 -1.84 -8.92
CA THR A 24 -11.35 -2.12 -10.23
C THR A 24 -10.62 -3.46 -10.21
N ARG A 25 -10.36 -4.00 -11.42
CA ARG A 25 -9.50 -5.19 -11.58
C ARG A 25 -8.06 -4.89 -11.14
N GLN A 26 -7.54 -3.70 -11.45
CA GLN A 26 -6.19 -3.34 -11.03
C GLN A 26 -6.08 -3.33 -9.50
N GLU A 27 -7.07 -2.82 -8.77
CA GLU A 27 -7.10 -2.90 -7.31
C GLU A 27 -7.04 -4.34 -6.83
N ARG A 28 -7.88 -5.23 -7.40
CA ARG A 28 -7.90 -6.65 -7.06
C ARG A 28 -6.59 -7.37 -7.41
N ASP A 29 -6.15 -7.25 -8.67
CA ASP A 29 -5.13 -8.11 -9.25
C ASP A 29 -3.70 -7.60 -8.98
N GLU A 30 -3.51 -6.28 -8.75
CA GLU A 30 -2.20 -5.68 -8.55
C GLU A 30 -1.99 -5.14 -7.12
N GLN A 31 -3.03 -4.57 -6.48
CA GLN A 31 -2.88 -3.99 -5.15
C GLN A 31 -3.14 -5.03 -4.06
N TYR A 32 -4.36 -5.63 -4.05
CA TYR A 32 -4.69 -6.65 -3.04
C TYR A 32 -3.91 -7.95 -3.22
N ALA A 33 -3.52 -8.31 -4.45
CA ALA A 33 -2.66 -9.47 -4.69
C ALA A 33 -1.29 -9.41 -4.00
N ARG A 34 -0.89 -8.24 -3.49
CA ARG A 34 0.35 -8.06 -2.69
C ARG A 34 0.20 -8.49 -1.24
N TYR A 35 -1.01 -8.65 -0.74
CA TYR A 35 -1.28 -9.10 0.62
C TYR A 35 -1.18 -10.62 0.71
N GLY A 36 -0.58 -11.11 1.79
CA GLY A 36 -0.36 -12.54 2.01
C GLY A 36 -1.65 -13.33 2.22
N CYS A 37 -2.65 -12.71 2.85
CA CYS A 37 -3.95 -13.32 3.14
C CYS A 37 -5.01 -13.09 2.05
N PHE A 38 -4.64 -12.43 0.94
CA PHE A 38 -5.57 -12.21 -0.15
C PHE A 38 -5.88 -13.52 -0.89
N ASN A 39 -7.17 -13.84 -1.01
CA ASN A 39 -7.66 -14.96 -1.80
C ASN A 39 -8.45 -14.43 -3.02
N PRO A 40 -7.94 -14.58 -4.26
CA PRO A 40 -8.63 -14.09 -5.46
C PRO A 40 -9.99 -14.76 -5.69
N GLU A 41 -10.25 -15.98 -5.17
CA GLU A 41 -11.55 -16.65 -5.26
C GLU A 41 -12.64 -15.99 -4.40
N HIS A 42 -12.20 -15.21 -3.39
CA HIS A 42 -13.10 -14.43 -2.54
C HIS A 42 -13.21 -12.98 -3.00
N ALA A 43 -12.56 -12.57 -4.08
CA ALA A 43 -12.48 -11.18 -4.51
C ALA A 43 -13.27 -10.92 -5.79
N GLU A 44 -14.19 -9.96 -5.73
CA GLU A 44 -15.04 -9.56 -6.85
C GLU A 44 -14.92 -8.07 -7.12
N VAL A 45 -15.07 -7.69 -8.39
CA VAL A 45 -15.03 -6.29 -8.80
C VAL A 45 -16.46 -5.77 -8.93
N VAL A 46 -16.83 -4.90 -8.01
CA VAL A 46 -18.13 -4.19 -8.03
C VAL A 46 -17.84 -2.69 -7.95
N PRO A 47 -17.80 -2.00 -9.10
CA PRO A 47 -17.48 -0.58 -9.10
C PRO A 47 -18.54 0.23 -8.36
N PRO A 48 -18.16 1.28 -7.62
CA PRO A 48 -19.12 2.17 -6.96
C PRO A 48 -19.99 2.91 -7.98
N GLY A 49 -21.20 3.30 -7.57
CA GLY A 49 -22.16 4.00 -8.40
C GLY A 49 -22.00 5.52 -8.36
N VAL A 50 -22.53 6.19 -9.38
CA VAL A 50 -22.77 7.63 -9.42
C VAL A 50 -24.26 7.93 -9.25
N ASP A 51 -24.60 9.04 -8.61
CA ASP A 51 -25.99 9.49 -8.48
C ASP A 51 -26.46 10.16 -9.78
N SER A 52 -27.16 9.39 -10.63
CA SER A 52 -27.71 9.85 -11.90
C SER A 52 -28.80 10.91 -11.78
N ARG A 53 -29.40 11.10 -10.61
CA ARG A 53 -30.33 12.20 -10.36
C ARG A 53 -29.61 13.54 -10.20
N ARG A 54 -28.35 13.47 -9.79
CA ARG A 54 -27.49 14.64 -9.57
C ARG A 54 -26.60 14.92 -10.78
N PHE A 55 -26.04 13.88 -11.38
CA PHE A 55 -25.16 13.95 -12.55
C PHE A 55 -25.91 13.40 -13.78
N HIS A 56 -26.30 14.29 -14.65
CA HIS A 56 -27.07 14.01 -15.87
C HIS A 56 -26.85 15.17 -16.88
N PRO A 57 -27.11 14.97 -18.19
CA PRO A 57 -26.80 15.98 -19.22
C PRO A 57 -27.76 17.15 -19.27
N HIS A 58 -28.91 17.09 -18.58
CA HIS A 58 -29.94 18.11 -18.65
C HIS A 58 -29.67 19.23 -17.64
N GLY A 59 -29.28 20.42 -18.14
CA GLY A 59 -29.10 21.64 -17.35
C GLY A 59 -30.14 22.69 -17.71
N ASN A 60 -30.26 23.73 -16.90
CA ASN A 60 -31.12 24.88 -17.14
C ASN A 60 -30.27 26.14 -17.33
N SER A 61 -30.90 27.21 -17.88
CA SER A 61 -30.24 28.48 -18.18
C SER A 61 -29.65 29.16 -16.95
N ASP A 62 -30.34 29.06 -15.80
CA ASP A 62 -29.91 29.75 -14.57
C ASP A 62 -28.64 29.14 -13.99
N GLU A 63 -28.54 27.78 -13.99
CA GLU A 63 -27.31 27.08 -13.60
C GLU A 63 -26.14 27.46 -14.50
N PHE A 64 -26.36 27.57 -15.82
CA PHE A 64 -25.30 27.92 -16.77
C PHE A 64 -24.86 29.38 -16.62
N THR A 65 -25.79 30.27 -16.31
CA THR A 65 -25.47 31.68 -16.01
C THR A 65 -24.58 31.76 -14.76
N GLU A 66 -24.93 31.07 -13.68
CA GLU A 66 -24.14 31.05 -12.45
C GLU A 66 -22.72 30.52 -12.66
N VAL A 67 -22.56 29.43 -13.46
CA VAL A 67 -21.25 28.89 -13.80
C VAL A 67 -20.47 29.86 -14.69
N SER A 68 -21.12 30.49 -15.68
CA SER A 68 -20.51 31.47 -16.55
C SER A 68 -20.03 32.70 -15.78
N GLU A 69 -20.79 33.21 -14.83
CA GLU A 69 -20.38 34.28 -13.92
C GLU A 69 -19.16 33.93 -13.09
N LEU A 70 -19.11 32.69 -12.56
CA LEU A 70 -17.96 32.18 -11.79
C LEU A 70 -16.66 32.18 -12.64
N LEU A 71 -16.75 31.91 -13.93
CA LEU A 71 -15.61 31.73 -14.81
C LEU A 71 -15.30 32.99 -15.68
N SER A 72 -16.25 33.92 -15.84
CA SER A 72 -16.15 35.07 -16.73
C SER A 72 -14.95 35.98 -16.44
N SER A 73 -14.57 36.12 -15.18
CA SER A 73 -13.42 36.96 -14.80
C SER A 73 -12.07 36.41 -15.27
N PHE A 74 -12.03 35.15 -15.69
CA PHE A 74 -10.80 34.47 -16.12
C PHE A 74 -10.68 34.34 -17.64
N LEU A 75 -11.79 34.40 -18.39
CA LEU A 75 -11.84 33.99 -19.79
C LEU A 75 -12.19 35.17 -20.70
N ARG A 76 -11.38 35.42 -21.73
CA ARG A 76 -11.65 36.43 -22.74
C ARG A 76 -12.74 35.99 -23.72
N GLU A 77 -12.77 34.70 -24.04
CA GLU A 77 -13.72 34.09 -24.99
C GLU A 77 -14.41 32.90 -24.30
N PRO A 78 -15.37 33.15 -23.38
CA PRO A 78 -15.97 32.12 -22.53
C PRO A 78 -16.75 31.05 -23.30
N GLU A 79 -17.15 31.29 -24.55
CA GLU A 79 -17.87 30.35 -25.42
C GLU A 79 -16.98 29.22 -25.99
N ARG A 80 -15.66 29.33 -25.88
CA ARG A 80 -14.78 28.27 -26.37
C ARG A 80 -15.00 26.97 -25.55
N PRO A 81 -15.06 25.79 -26.21
CA PRO A 81 -15.19 24.51 -25.52
C PRO A 81 -14.15 24.36 -24.41
N PRO A 82 -14.55 24.06 -23.17
CA PRO A 82 -13.59 23.94 -22.09
C PRO A 82 -12.92 22.55 -22.05
N LEU A 83 -11.63 22.55 -21.74
CA LEU A 83 -10.93 21.40 -21.18
C LEU A 83 -11.07 21.50 -19.66
N LEU A 84 -11.91 20.67 -19.06
CA LEU A 84 -12.29 20.74 -17.66
C LEU A 84 -11.56 19.71 -16.82
N ALA A 85 -10.88 20.15 -15.78
CA ALA A 85 -10.34 19.26 -14.73
C ALA A 85 -10.93 19.64 -13.37
N ILE A 86 -11.48 18.65 -12.66
CA ILE A 86 -12.02 18.80 -11.30
C ILE A 86 -11.31 17.82 -10.38
N CYS A 87 -10.49 18.33 -9.46
CA CYS A 87 -9.75 17.51 -8.51
C CYS A 87 -9.23 18.36 -7.34
N ARG A 88 -8.53 17.73 -6.39
CA ARG A 88 -7.73 18.47 -5.41
C ARG A 88 -6.39 18.89 -6.03
N ALA A 89 -5.83 20.00 -5.55
CA ALA A 89 -4.47 20.43 -5.90
C ALA A 89 -3.41 19.51 -5.25
N ASP A 90 -3.28 18.30 -5.75
CA ASP A 90 -2.37 17.26 -5.29
C ASP A 90 -1.38 16.92 -6.41
N ARG A 91 -0.10 16.71 -6.11
CA ARG A 91 0.93 16.35 -7.09
C ARG A 91 0.55 15.14 -7.94
N ARG A 92 -0.14 14.15 -7.34
CA ARG A 92 -0.59 12.95 -8.04
C ARG A 92 -1.65 13.24 -9.11
N LYS A 93 -2.37 14.37 -8.99
CA LYS A 93 -3.36 14.80 -9.99
C LYS A 93 -2.72 15.46 -11.22
N ASN A 94 -1.42 15.75 -11.19
CA ASN A 94 -0.58 16.12 -12.33
C ASN A 94 -1.11 17.31 -13.17
N ILE A 95 -1.82 18.24 -12.53
CA ILE A 95 -2.41 19.40 -13.20
C ILE A 95 -1.37 20.29 -13.92
N PRO A 96 -0.15 20.50 -13.40
CA PRO A 96 0.87 21.25 -14.13
C PRO A 96 1.18 20.66 -15.52
N ALA A 97 1.18 19.33 -15.69
CA ALA A 97 1.39 18.71 -17.00
C ALA A 97 0.24 19.05 -17.99
N LEU A 98 -1.01 19.11 -17.51
CA LEU A 98 -2.15 19.54 -18.32
C LEU A 98 -2.01 21.01 -18.75
N VAL A 99 -1.63 21.90 -17.83
CA VAL A 99 -1.40 23.32 -18.16
C VAL A 99 -0.25 23.47 -19.17
N GLU A 100 0.82 22.69 -19.02
CA GLU A 100 1.95 22.69 -19.97
C GLU A 100 1.54 22.18 -21.36
N ALA A 101 0.79 21.06 -21.43
CA ALA A 101 0.29 20.53 -22.70
C ALA A 101 -0.62 21.54 -23.42
N PHE A 102 -1.52 22.20 -22.67
CA PHE A 102 -2.35 23.27 -23.20
C PHE A 102 -1.52 24.48 -23.69
N GLY A 103 -0.55 24.92 -22.89
CA GLY A 103 0.31 26.07 -23.20
C GLY A 103 1.22 25.86 -24.44
N ARG A 104 1.71 24.65 -24.65
CA ARG A 104 2.56 24.28 -25.79
C ARG A 104 1.78 24.22 -27.13
N SER A 105 0.52 23.80 -27.07
CA SER A 105 -0.30 23.61 -28.27
C SER A 105 -0.97 24.91 -28.74
N ALA A 106 -0.58 25.41 -29.90
CA ALA A 106 -1.28 26.52 -30.54
C ALA A 106 -2.73 26.14 -30.90
N VAL A 107 -2.97 24.88 -31.26
CA VAL A 107 -4.30 24.37 -31.65
C VAL A 107 -5.24 24.39 -30.43
N LEU A 108 -4.79 23.90 -29.29
CA LEU A 108 -5.59 23.88 -28.07
C LEU A 108 -5.91 25.30 -27.58
N ARG A 109 -4.91 26.21 -27.58
CA ARG A 109 -5.09 27.61 -27.17
C ARG A 109 -6.06 28.38 -28.07
N GLN A 110 -6.12 28.06 -29.36
CA GLN A 110 -7.05 28.69 -30.29
C GLN A 110 -8.48 28.16 -30.16
N ARG A 111 -8.65 26.89 -29.85
CA ARG A 111 -9.96 26.21 -29.91
C ARG A 111 -10.63 26.02 -28.56
N HIS A 112 -9.87 26.04 -27.47
CA HIS A 112 -10.36 25.67 -26.16
C HIS A 112 -10.00 26.70 -25.08
N ASN A 113 -10.75 26.66 -23.99
CA ASN A 113 -10.34 27.24 -22.71
C ASN A 113 -9.92 26.09 -21.77
N LEU A 114 -9.05 26.37 -20.81
CA LEU A 114 -8.70 25.42 -19.73
C LEU A 114 -9.42 25.85 -18.45
N VAL A 115 -10.20 24.95 -17.86
CA VAL A 115 -10.96 25.22 -16.63
C VAL A 115 -10.51 24.26 -15.54
N LEU A 116 -9.91 24.80 -14.48
CA LEU A 116 -9.30 24.07 -13.39
C LEU A 116 -10.07 24.31 -12.07
N VAL A 117 -10.88 23.37 -11.64
CA VAL A 117 -11.59 23.42 -10.36
C VAL A 117 -10.82 22.60 -9.34
N LEU A 118 -9.93 23.27 -8.59
CA LEU A 118 -8.89 22.61 -7.77
C LEU A 118 -9.16 22.68 -6.23
N GLY A 119 -10.43 22.70 -5.85
CA GLY A 119 -10.85 22.90 -4.47
C GLY A 119 -10.90 24.38 -4.07
N ASN A 120 -11.35 24.63 -2.84
CA ASN A 120 -11.52 25.98 -2.32
C ASN A 120 -10.25 26.48 -1.64
N ARG A 121 -9.94 27.78 -1.79
CA ARG A 121 -8.82 28.46 -1.14
C ARG A 121 -9.12 29.95 -0.92
N ASP A 122 -8.75 30.47 0.23
CA ASP A 122 -8.79 31.91 0.51
C ASP A 122 -7.46 32.56 0.14
N ASP A 123 -6.37 32.03 0.64
CA ASP A 123 -5.02 32.50 0.41
C ASP A 123 -4.08 31.30 0.13
N SER A 124 -3.36 31.34 -1.00
CA SER A 124 -2.41 30.27 -1.36
C SER A 124 -1.28 30.08 -0.32
N ARG A 125 -0.97 31.12 0.46
CA ARG A 125 0.04 31.05 1.55
C ARG A 125 -0.40 30.21 2.74
N GLN A 126 -1.70 30.05 2.94
CA GLN A 126 -2.29 29.25 4.04
C GLN A 126 -2.48 27.78 3.67
N MET A 127 -2.24 27.42 2.42
CA MET A 127 -2.30 26.03 1.95
C MET A 127 -1.16 25.19 2.53
N ASP A 128 -1.36 23.89 2.58
CA ASP A 128 -0.26 22.98 2.85
C ASP A 128 0.85 23.12 1.78
N ARG A 129 2.05 22.66 2.11
CA ARG A 129 3.22 22.82 1.25
C ARG A 129 3.00 22.22 -0.15
N GLN A 130 2.39 21.04 -0.22
CA GLN A 130 2.20 20.31 -1.48
C GLN A 130 1.21 21.04 -2.40
N GLN A 131 0.09 21.49 -1.86
CA GLN A 131 -0.90 22.27 -2.62
C GLN A 131 -0.30 23.59 -3.14
N ARG A 132 0.46 24.29 -2.29
CA ARG A 132 1.13 25.53 -2.65
C ARG A 132 2.10 25.35 -3.81
N GLU A 133 2.90 24.29 -3.79
CA GLU A 133 3.84 23.97 -4.87
C GLU A 133 3.11 23.71 -6.20
N VAL A 134 1.96 23.01 -6.17
CA VAL A 134 1.14 22.77 -7.37
C VAL A 134 0.60 24.09 -7.94
N PHE A 135 0.06 24.97 -7.10
CA PHE A 135 -0.43 26.29 -7.57
C PHE A 135 0.69 27.17 -8.10
N GLN A 136 1.88 27.16 -7.45
CA GLN A 136 3.02 27.92 -7.95
C GLN A 136 3.42 27.47 -9.36
N GLN A 137 3.49 26.15 -9.59
CA GLN A 137 3.78 25.61 -10.93
C GLN A 137 2.72 26.02 -11.96
N ILE A 138 1.44 26.03 -11.59
CA ILE A 138 0.37 26.48 -12.48
C ILE A 138 0.56 27.95 -12.85
N PHE A 139 0.84 28.84 -11.87
CA PHE A 139 1.04 30.26 -12.13
C PHE A 139 2.27 30.51 -12.99
N ASP A 140 3.39 29.82 -12.74
CA ASP A 140 4.60 29.91 -13.54
C ASP A 140 4.37 29.48 -15.00
N LEU A 141 3.52 28.46 -15.23
CA LEU A 141 3.15 28.00 -16.57
C LEU A 141 2.19 28.93 -17.26
N VAL A 142 1.22 29.51 -16.54
CA VAL A 142 0.31 30.53 -17.08
C VAL A 142 1.10 31.76 -17.59
N ASP A 143 2.08 32.20 -16.80
CA ASP A 143 2.96 33.32 -17.19
C ASP A 143 3.87 32.92 -18.37
N ARG A 144 4.55 31.78 -18.28
CA ARG A 144 5.48 31.29 -19.31
C ARG A 144 4.87 31.22 -20.71
N TYR A 145 3.62 30.76 -20.81
CA TYR A 145 2.94 30.55 -22.08
C TYR A 145 1.93 31.65 -22.43
N ASP A 146 1.88 32.74 -21.67
CA ASP A 146 0.92 33.87 -21.83
C ASP A 146 -0.53 33.36 -21.93
N LEU A 147 -0.96 32.54 -20.94
CA LEU A 147 -2.29 31.92 -20.93
C LEU A 147 -3.36 32.81 -20.29
N TYR A 148 -3.09 34.09 -20.08
CA TYR A 148 -4.02 35.03 -19.48
C TYR A 148 -5.30 35.18 -20.31
N GLY A 149 -6.45 34.97 -19.67
CA GLY A 149 -7.74 35.00 -20.34
C GLY A 149 -8.11 33.72 -21.11
N SER A 150 -7.33 32.65 -20.94
CA SER A 150 -7.62 31.32 -21.52
C SER A 150 -7.65 30.21 -20.46
N VAL A 151 -7.24 30.50 -19.22
CA VAL A 151 -7.22 29.53 -18.10
C VAL A 151 -8.03 30.10 -16.94
N ALA A 152 -9.08 29.35 -16.53
CA ALA A 152 -9.88 29.68 -15.36
C ALA A 152 -9.50 28.77 -14.19
N TYR A 153 -9.25 29.36 -13.02
CA TYR A 153 -8.92 28.65 -11.78
C TYR A 153 -9.59 29.33 -10.57
N PRO A 154 -10.94 29.24 -10.46
CA PRO A 154 -11.68 29.94 -9.44
C PRO A 154 -11.21 29.58 -8.04
N LYS A 155 -11.26 30.55 -7.11
CA LYS A 155 -10.86 30.36 -5.71
C LYS A 155 -11.86 29.52 -4.93
N HIS A 156 -13.12 29.70 -5.23
CA HIS A 156 -14.23 29.07 -4.52
C HIS A 156 -15.25 28.50 -5.50
N HIS A 157 -15.82 27.38 -5.13
CA HIS A 157 -17.02 26.82 -5.71
C HIS A 157 -17.79 26.10 -4.62
N ARG A 158 -19.09 26.04 -4.74
CA ARG A 158 -19.94 25.24 -3.84
C ARG A 158 -20.02 23.80 -4.34
N ARG A 159 -20.22 22.87 -3.42
CA ARG A 159 -20.33 21.45 -3.74
C ARG A 159 -21.55 21.12 -4.63
N ASP A 160 -22.63 21.91 -4.49
CA ASP A 160 -23.83 21.81 -5.30
C ASP A 160 -23.65 22.37 -6.73
N GLN A 161 -22.66 23.22 -6.97
CA GLN A 161 -22.32 23.73 -8.31
C GLN A 161 -21.55 22.72 -9.18
N VAL A 162 -20.92 21.70 -8.60
CA VAL A 162 -20.09 20.74 -9.36
C VAL A 162 -20.89 20.05 -10.48
N PRO A 163 -22.12 19.53 -10.27
CA PRO A 163 -22.91 18.98 -11.37
C PRO A 163 -23.23 20.00 -12.47
N ALA A 164 -23.51 21.25 -12.09
CA ALA A 164 -23.76 22.34 -13.05
C ALA A 164 -22.51 22.66 -13.91
N ILE A 165 -21.31 22.62 -13.31
CA ILE A 165 -20.04 22.80 -14.03
C ILE A 165 -19.84 21.71 -15.08
N TYR A 166 -20.12 20.45 -14.77
CA TYR A 166 -20.05 19.37 -15.77
C TYR A 166 -21.06 19.58 -16.89
N ARG A 167 -22.33 19.88 -16.59
CA ARG A 167 -23.38 20.15 -17.58
C ARG A 167 -23.07 21.36 -18.45
N TRP A 168 -22.59 22.45 -17.86
CA TRP A 168 -22.15 23.64 -18.57
C TRP A 168 -21.02 23.30 -19.56
N ALA A 169 -20.03 22.53 -19.13
CA ALA A 169 -18.93 22.12 -19.99
C ALA A 169 -19.41 21.21 -21.15
N ALA A 170 -20.35 20.31 -20.88
CA ALA A 170 -20.95 19.45 -21.89
C ALA A 170 -21.76 20.26 -22.92
N ALA A 171 -22.57 21.24 -22.47
CA ALA A 171 -23.33 22.14 -23.34
C ALA A 171 -22.43 22.92 -24.31
N GLN A 172 -21.22 23.26 -23.87
CA GLN A 172 -20.20 23.92 -24.71
C GLN A 172 -19.31 22.94 -25.48
N ARG A 173 -19.64 21.63 -25.48
CA ARG A 173 -18.85 20.57 -26.12
C ARG A 173 -17.42 20.47 -25.62
N GLY A 174 -17.23 20.70 -24.34
CA GLY A 174 -15.95 20.54 -23.68
C GLY A 174 -15.52 19.08 -23.56
N LEU A 175 -14.37 18.89 -22.96
CA LEU A 175 -13.81 17.58 -22.60
C LEU A 175 -13.50 17.56 -21.11
N PHE A 176 -13.74 16.44 -20.45
CA PHE A 176 -13.20 16.22 -19.11
C PHE A 176 -11.80 15.64 -19.20
N VAL A 177 -10.86 16.17 -18.42
CA VAL A 177 -9.46 15.74 -18.44
C VAL A 177 -9.04 15.27 -17.04
N ASN A 178 -8.57 14.03 -16.96
CA ASN A 178 -7.97 13.46 -15.76
C ASN A 178 -6.50 13.08 -16.03
N PRO A 179 -5.55 14.00 -15.82
CA PRO A 179 -4.14 13.78 -16.08
C PRO A 179 -3.39 13.15 -14.88
N ALA A 180 -4.08 12.49 -13.94
CA ALA A 180 -3.50 11.93 -12.73
C ALA A 180 -2.40 10.91 -13.06
N LEU A 181 -1.30 10.91 -12.28
CA LEU A 181 -0.23 9.92 -12.43
C LEU A 181 -0.74 8.51 -12.13
N THR A 182 -1.70 8.40 -11.24
CA THR A 182 -2.48 7.19 -10.97
C THR A 182 -3.86 7.60 -10.46
N GLU A 183 -4.90 6.96 -10.97
CA GLU A 183 -6.28 7.15 -10.53
C GLU A 183 -6.89 5.81 -10.14
N PRO A 184 -6.96 5.46 -8.86
CA PRO A 184 -7.39 4.12 -8.43
C PRO A 184 -8.75 3.70 -8.99
N PHE A 185 -9.71 4.62 -9.04
CA PHE A 185 -11.02 4.34 -9.63
C PHE A 185 -11.46 5.44 -10.61
N GLY A 186 -11.75 6.66 -10.13
CA GLY A 186 -12.15 7.79 -10.96
C GLY A 186 -13.64 8.13 -10.89
N LEU A 187 -14.20 8.39 -9.70
CA LEU A 187 -15.59 8.87 -9.58
C LEU A 187 -15.86 10.12 -10.43
N THR A 188 -14.89 11.03 -10.53
CA THR A 188 -15.01 12.24 -11.35
C THR A 188 -15.16 11.95 -12.84
N LEU A 189 -14.62 10.83 -13.33
CA LEU A 189 -14.84 10.39 -14.71
C LEU A 189 -16.28 9.93 -14.91
N LEU A 190 -16.84 9.19 -13.96
CA LEU A 190 -18.23 8.75 -14.02
C LEU A 190 -19.22 9.92 -13.89
N GLU A 191 -18.91 10.89 -13.04
CA GLU A 191 -19.68 12.13 -12.91
C GLU A 191 -19.69 12.94 -14.22
N ALA A 192 -18.51 13.05 -14.87
CA ALA A 192 -18.36 13.71 -16.17
C ALA A 192 -19.12 12.95 -17.27
N ALA A 193 -18.95 11.62 -17.36
CA ALA A 193 -19.64 10.79 -18.34
C ALA A 193 -21.17 10.82 -18.18
N ALA A 194 -21.66 10.72 -16.93
CA ALA A 194 -23.10 10.87 -16.62
C ALA A 194 -23.66 12.23 -17.04
N SER A 195 -22.84 13.26 -17.04
CA SER A 195 -23.21 14.62 -17.46
C SER A 195 -23.00 14.86 -18.96
N GLY A 196 -22.62 13.84 -19.72
CA GLY A 196 -22.48 13.91 -21.18
C GLY A 196 -21.12 14.47 -21.65
N LEU A 197 -20.07 14.47 -20.81
CA LEU A 197 -18.73 14.91 -21.19
C LEU A 197 -17.88 13.71 -21.67
N PRO A 198 -17.38 13.75 -22.92
CA PRO A 198 -16.27 12.88 -23.32
C PRO A 198 -14.99 13.23 -22.56
N MET A 199 -14.07 12.27 -22.47
CA MET A 199 -12.92 12.45 -21.60
C MET A 199 -11.58 12.05 -22.22
N VAL A 200 -10.50 12.64 -21.67
CA VAL A 200 -9.12 12.22 -21.86
C VAL A 200 -8.54 11.93 -20.49
N ALA A 201 -8.09 10.71 -20.26
CA ALA A 201 -7.66 10.28 -18.94
C ALA A 201 -6.39 9.42 -18.99
N THR A 202 -5.74 9.34 -17.83
CA THR A 202 -4.56 8.51 -17.63
C THR A 202 -4.84 7.03 -17.96
N ASP A 203 -3.81 6.33 -18.40
CA ASP A 203 -3.84 4.88 -18.61
C ASP A 203 -3.54 4.07 -17.33
N ASP A 204 -3.28 4.72 -16.20
CA ASP A 204 -2.99 4.07 -14.92
C ASP A 204 -4.22 4.09 -13.98
N GLY A 205 -4.76 2.91 -13.74
CA GLY A 205 -5.86 2.69 -12.81
C GLY A 205 -7.23 2.47 -13.45
N GLY A 206 -8.26 2.86 -12.72
CA GLY A 206 -9.67 2.73 -13.10
C GLY A 206 -10.08 3.40 -14.41
N PRO A 207 -9.47 4.52 -14.85
CA PRO A 207 -9.85 5.17 -16.10
C PRO A 207 -9.78 4.23 -17.30
N ARG A 208 -8.78 3.33 -17.36
CA ARG A 208 -8.67 2.33 -18.43
C ARG A 208 -9.92 1.43 -18.53
N GLU A 209 -10.42 0.95 -17.39
CA GLU A 209 -11.63 0.11 -17.36
C GLU A 209 -12.89 0.92 -17.66
N ILE A 210 -13.00 2.13 -17.13
CA ILE A 210 -14.15 3.01 -17.34
C ILE A 210 -14.26 3.39 -18.82
N LEU A 211 -13.18 3.90 -19.44
CA LEU A 211 -13.21 4.31 -20.84
C LEU A 211 -13.41 3.13 -21.78
N SER A 212 -12.81 1.98 -21.49
CA SER A 212 -13.03 0.76 -22.28
C SER A 212 -14.49 0.30 -22.26
N ARG A 213 -15.18 0.45 -21.12
CA ARG A 213 -16.58 0.03 -20.97
C ARG A 213 -17.56 1.09 -21.47
N CYS A 214 -17.24 2.36 -21.28
CA CYS A 214 -18.11 3.47 -21.69
C CYS A 214 -17.91 3.88 -23.14
N ASP A 215 -16.79 3.54 -23.77
CA ASP A 215 -16.41 4.01 -25.13
C ASP A 215 -16.66 5.51 -25.32
N ASN A 216 -16.15 6.33 -24.39
CA ASN A 216 -16.51 7.75 -24.29
C ASN A 216 -15.28 8.68 -24.20
N GLY A 217 -14.14 8.27 -24.74
CA GLY A 217 -12.96 9.10 -24.72
C GLY A 217 -11.66 8.40 -25.10
N LEU A 218 -10.53 8.99 -24.70
CA LEU A 218 -9.18 8.49 -24.96
C LEU A 218 -8.42 8.25 -23.66
N VAL A 219 -7.70 7.15 -23.63
CA VAL A 219 -6.68 6.84 -22.61
C VAL A 219 -5.32 7.28 -23.16
N VAL A 220 -4.52 7.98 -22.35
CA VAL A 220 -3.22 8.54 -22.73
C VAL A 220 -2.18 8.28 -21.64
N ASP A 221 -0.92 8.17 -22.05
CA ASP A 221 0.20 8.22 -21.11
C ASP A 221 0.43 9.67 -20.67
N VAL A 222 0.03 9.98 -19.43
CA VAL A 222 0.15 11.34 -18.86
C VAL A 222 1.56 11.67 -18.39
N THR A 223 2.47 10.71 -18.40
CA THR A 223 3.91 10.91 -18.11
C THR A 223 4.67 11.34 -19.35
N ASP A 224 4.14 11.03 -20.53
CA ASP A 224 4.62 11.52 -21.82
C ASP A 224 3.85 12.79 -22.22
N ARG A 225 4.58 13.90 -22.32
CA ARG A 225 4.04 15.23 -22.64
C ARG A 225 3.40 15.29 -24.03
N GLU A 226 3.96 14.60 -25.00
CA GLU A 226 3.45 14.55 -26.37
C GLU A 226 2.17 13.73 -26.44
N SER A 227 2.13 12.58 -25.76
CA SER A 227 0.94 11.72 -25.68
C SER A 227 -0.27 12.46 -25.10
N LEU A 228 -0.08 13.22 -24.01
CA LEU A 228 -1.17 14.02 -23.41
C LEU A 228 -1.64 15.12 -24.35
N GLN A 229 -0.72 15.88 -24.97
CA GLN A 229 -1.06 16.94 -25.92
C GLN A 229 -1.82 16.40 -27.13
N ASP A 230 -1.29 15.38 -27.80
CA ASP A 230 -1.92 14.74 -28.96
C ASP A 230 -3.29 14.15 -28.63
N GLY A 231 -3.41 13.53 -27.47
CA GLY A 231 -4.69 13.01 -26.98
C GLY A 231 -5.76 14.09 -26.86
N LEU A 232 -5.42 15.24 -26.30
CA LEU A 232 -6.32 16.38 -26.18
C LEU A 232 -6.70 16.98 -27.56
N GLU A 233 -5.73 17.16 -28.44
CA GLU A 233 -5.96 17.69 -29.82
C GLU A 233 -6.88 16.73 -30.59
N ARG A 234 -6.61 15.43 -30.56
CA ARG A 234 -7.41 14.41 -31.23
C ARG A 234 -8.82 14.32 -30.66
N ALA A 235 -8.99 14.40 -29.34
CA ALA A 235 -10.30 14.33 -28.71
C ALA A 235 -11.20 15.52 -29.10
N GLY A 236 -10.64 16.72 -29.21
CA GLY A 236 -11.37 17.95 -29.57
C GLY A 236 -11.61 18.16 -31.05
N ALA A 237 -11.04 17.32 -31.95
CA ALA A 237 -11.03 17.62 -33.40
C ALA A 237 -12.34 17.29 -34.14
N ASP A 238 -13.12 16.30 -33.64
CA ASP A 238 -14.24 15.69 -34.39
C ASP A 238 -15.57 15.80 -33.62
N ARG A 239 -16.53 16.54 -34.18
CA ARG A 239 -17.85 16.79 -33.57
C ARG A 239 -18.75 15.56 -33.51
N ASP A 240 -18.71 14.71 -34.53
CA ASP A 240 -19.57 13.55 -34.59
C ASP A 240 -19.08 12.46 -33.64
N ARG A 241 -17.76 12.32 -33.52
CA ARG A 241 -17.12 11.48 -32.50
C ARG A 241 -17.43 12.00 -31.10
N TRP A 242 -17.35 13.31 -30.85
CA TRP A 242 -17.70 13.92 -29.58
C TRP A 242 -19.14 13.57 -29.17
N ARG A 243 -20.10 13.68 -30.11
CA ARG A 243 -21.51 13.33 -29.84
C ARG A 243 -21.68 11.86 -29.50
N ARG A 244 -21.09 10.95 -30.28
CA ARG A 244 -21.13 9.52 -29.99
C ARG A 244 -20.56 9.20 -28.61
N TRP A 245 -19.41 9.77 -28.26
CA TRP A 245 -18.80 9.59 -26.95
C TRP A 245 -19.65 10.14 -25.81
N SER A 246 -20.30 11.29 -26.01
CA SER A 246 -21.24 11.85 -25.04
C SER A 246 -22.42 10.91 -24.79
N ASP A 247 -23.07 10.43 -25.84
CA ASP A 247 -24.21 9.51 -25.75
C ASP A 247 -23.80 8.16 -25.11
N ASN A 248 -22.69 7.59 -25.57
CA ASN A 248 -22.13 6.35 -25.00
C ASN A 248 -21.83 6.47 -23.51
N GLY A 249 -21.24 7.57 -23.07
CA GLY A 249 -20.91 7.82 -21.67
C GLY A 249 -22.15 7.83 -20.79
N VAL A 250 -23.18 8.57 -21.18
CA VAL A 250 -24.47 8.64 -20.43
C VAL A 250 -25.13 7.28 -20.33
N GLU A 251 -25.22 6.55 -21.46
CA GLU A 251 -25.85 5.24 -21.50
C GLU A 251 -25.07 4.22 -20.65
N ALA A 252 -23.77 4.15 -20.82
CA ALA A 252 -22.93 3.17 -20.12
C ALA A 252 -22.90 3.41 -18.60
N VAL A 253 -22.84 4.69 -18.17
CA VAL A 253 -22.90 5.00 -16.75
C VAL A 253 -24.25 4.61 -16.14
N SER A 254 -25.34 4.93 -16.81
CA SER A 254 -26.68 4.52 -16.34
C SER A 254 -26.79 3.00 -16.18
N ARG A 255 -26.24 2.24 -17.13
CA ARG A 255 -26.33 0.77 -17.16
C ARG A 255 -25.37 0.07 -16.19
N HIS A 256 -24.13 0.57 -16.03
CA HIS A 256 -23.04 -0.15 -15.38
C HIS A 256 -22.48 0.52 -14.12
N TYR A 257 -22.71 1.81 -13.94
CA TYR A 257 -22.11 2.61 -12.88
C TYR A 257 -23.12 3.47 -12.11
N SER A 258 -24.43 3.14 -12.20
CA SER A 258 -25.44 3.72 -11.30
C SER A 258 -25.39 3.02 -9.94
N TRP A 259 -25.87 3.70 -8.89
CA TRP A 259 -26.03 3.04 -7.58
C TRP A 259 -26.98 1.85 -7.63
N ASP A 260 -27.99 1.88 -8.50
CA ASP A 260 -28.89 0.75 -8.70
C ASP A 260 -28.15 -0.46 -9.30
N ALA A 261 -27.31 -0.25 -10.31
CA ALA A 261 -26.46 -1.29 -10.89
C ALA A 261 -25.47 -1.87 -9.86
N HIS A 262 -24.85 -1.00 -9.05
CA HIS A 262 -23.97 -1.42 -7.95
C HIS A 262 -24.70 -2.31 -6.95
N VAL A 263 -25.84 -1.86 -6.43
CA VAL A 263 -26.61 -2.60 -5.43
C VAL A 263 -27.12 -3.94 -5.99
N CYS A 264 -27.63 -3.95 -7.23
CA CYS A 264 -28.05 -5.20 -7.88
C CYS A 264 -26.90 -6.20 -7.97
N SER A 265 -25.71 -5.76 -8.43
CA SER A 265 -24.53 -6.62 -8.53
C SER A 265 -24.08 -7.12 -7.15
N TYR A 266 -24.04 -6.23 -6.16
CA TYR A 266 -23.67 -6.58 -4.79
C TYR A 266 -24.62 -7.63 -4.20
N LEU A 267 -25.94 -7.42 -4.30
CA LEU A 267 -26.95 -8.35 -3.77
C LEU A 267 -26.90 -9.70 -4.48
N ALA A 268 -26.67 -9.74 -5.80
CA ALA A 268 -26.52 -10.98 -6.54
C ALA A 268 -25.31 -11.79 -6.03
N LEU A 269 -24.17 -11.15 -5.82
CA LEU A 269 -22.98 -11.79 -5.26
C LEU A 269 -23.22 -12.30 -3.83
N MET A 270 -23.86 -11.51 -2.99
CA MET A 270 -24.20 -11.92 -1.62
C MET A 270 -25.12 -13.15 -1.61
N GLN A 271 -26.14 -13.16 -2.47
CA GLN A 271 -27.06 -14.29 -2.58
C GLN A 271 -26.35 -15.57 -3.06
N GLU A 272 -25.43 -15.43 -4.01
CA GLU A 272 -24.63 -16.55 -4.51
C GLU A 272 -23.72 -17.11 -3.41
N ARG A 273 -23.05 -16.25 -2.67
CA ARG A 273 -22.19 -16.68 -1.53
C ARG A 273 -22.98 -17.35 -0.42
N LEU A 274 -24.14 -16.81 -0.04
CA LEU A 274 -25.02 -17.43 0.95
C LEU A 274 -25.53 -18.82 0.51
N LYS A 275 -25.84 -19.02 -0.77
CA LYS A 275 -26.21 -20.33 -1.30
C LYS A 275 -25.04 -21.32 -1.22
N ARG A 276 -23.83 -20.90 -1.59
CA ARG A 276 -22.61 -21.72 -1.48
C ARG A 276 -22.28 -22.06 -0.02
N SER A 277 -22.43 -21.10 0.89
CA SER A 277 -22.21 -21.32 2.33
C SER A 277 -23.19 -22.33 2.94
N SER A 278 -24.41 -22.43 2.42
CA SER A 278 -25.39 -23.43 2.87
C SER A 278 -25.09 -24.86 2.37
N THR A 279 -24.23 -25.01 1.36
CA THR A 279 -23.89 -26.30 0.74
C THR A 279 -22.46 -26.75 1.03
N VAL A 280 -21.63 -25.88 1.57
CA VAL A 280 -20.23 -26.19 1.90
C VAL A 280 -20.06 -26.08 3.41
N THR A 281 -19.93 -27.22 4.06
CA THR A 281 -19.16 -27.30 5.30
C THR A 281 -17.82 -26.65 5.01
N VAL A 282 -17.56 -25.52 5.67
CA VAL A 282 -16.42 -24.63 5.43
C VAL A 282 -15.14 -25.46 5.27
N SER A 283 -14.71 -25.60 4.04
CA SER A 283 -13.36 -26.05 3.74
C SER A 283 -12.45 -24.83 3.97
N SER A 284 -12.17 -24.54 5.21
CA SER A 284 -11.10 -23.63 5.66
C SER A 284 -9.73 -24.24 5.34
N GLN A 285 -9.47 -24.53 4.05
CA GLN A 285 -8.23 -25.22 3.64
C GLN A 285 -7.00 -24.32 3.62
N LEU A 286 -7.15 -23.00 3.76
CA LEU A 286 -6.01 -22.09 3.94
C LEU A 286 -5.74 -21.73 5.41
N LEU A 287 -6.72 -21.88 6.28
CA LEU A 287 -6.62 -21.78 7.73
C LEU A 287 -7.04 -23.09 8.40
N ALA A 288 -6.91 -24.23 7.73
CA ALA A 288 -6.97 -25.49 8.44
C ALA A 288 -5.87 -25.41 9.50
N THR A 289 -6.24 -25.01 10.72
CA THR A 289 -5.50 -25.45 11.88
C THR A 289 -5.21 -26.92 11.60
N PRO A 290 -3.95 -27.34 11.58
CA PRO A 290 -3.65 -28.77 11.53
C PRO A 290 -4.59 -29.40 12.56
N SER A 291 -5.13 -30.57 12.29
CA SER A 291 -6.01 -31.32 13.20
C SER A 291 -5.25 -31.71 14.49
N GLY A 292 -4.70 -30.70 15.16
CA GLY A 292 -3.90 -30.74 16.36
C GLY A 292 -4.05 -29.41 17.11
N LEU A 293 -3.96 -29.50 18.43
CA LEU A 293 -3.87 -28.33 19.30
C LEU A 293 -2.77 -27.40 18.82
N SER A 294 -3.01 -26.07 18.87
CA SER A 294 -1.98 -25.07 18.62
C SER A 294 -0.68 -25.44 19.36
N PRO A 295 0.49 -25.39 18.72
CA PRO A 295 1.75 -25.62 19.41
C PRO A 295 2.06 -24.52 20.43
N PHE A 296 1.28 -23.43 20.39
CA PHE A 296 1.45 -22.28 21.27
C PHE A 296 0.36 -22.23 22.34
N GLY A 297 0.74 -21.71 23.51
CA GLY A 297 -0.20 -21.30 24.53
C GLY A 297 -0.96 -20.02 24.13
N SER A 298 -1.48 -19.30 25.14
CA SER A 298 -2.22 -18.05 24.92
C SER A 298 -1.32 -16.85 24.58
N ARG A 299 0.01 -16.97 24.76
CA ARG A 299 1.00 -15.91 24.51
C ARG A 299 2.28 -16.50 23.93
N LEU A 300 2.99 -15.70 23.14
CA LEU A 300 4.26 -16.08 22.50
C LEU A 300 5.33 -15.01 22.74
N LEU A 301 6.45 -15.42 23.38
CA LEU A 301 7.66 -14.61 23.49
C LEU A 301 8.62 -14.97 22.36
N LEU A 302 9.07 -14.00 21.58
CA LEU A 302 10.09 -14.19 20.55
C LEU A 302 11.39 -13.49 20.94
N LEU A 303 12.45 -14.30 21.12
CA LEU A 303 13.78 -13.84 21.51
C LEU A 303 14.71 -13.82 20.29
N ASP A 304 15.45 -12.75 20.12
CA ASP A 304 16.45 -12.65 19.06
C ASP A 304 17.78 -13.30 19.49
N LEU A 305 18.22 -14.29 18.72
CA LEU A 305 19.46 -15.03 18.99
C LEU A 305 20.70 -14.20 18.62
N ASP A 306 20.58 -13.35 17.62
CA ASP A 306 21.74 -12.66 17.02
C ASP A 306 22.18 -11.40 17.81
N SER A 307 21.30 -10.87 18.67
CA SER A 307 21.60 -9.70 19.52
C SER A 307 21.40 -9.98 20.99
N SER A 308 20.17 -10.30 21.41
CA SER A 308 19.82 -10.43 22.82
C SER A 308 20.50 -11.61 23.52
N LEU A 309 20.70 -12.71 22.79
CA LEU A 309 21.31 -13.94 23.26
C LEU A 309 22.75 -14.14 22.78
N GLU A 310 23.36 -13.11 22.17
CA GLU A 310 24.76 -13.17 21.78
C GLU A 310 25.68 -12.91 22.98
N GLN A 311 26.43 -13.92 23.42
CA GLN A 311 27.33 -13.90 24.59
C GLN A 311 26.66 -13.30 25.86
N PRO A 312 25.55 -13.91 26.33
CA PRO A 312 24.86 -13.42 27.51
C PRO A 312 25.67 -13.67 28.80
N ASP A 313 25.47 -12.81 29.79
CA ASP A 313 26.00 -13.05 31.13
C ASP A 313 25.34 -14.29 31.74
N LEU A 314 26.12 -15.13 32.44
CA LEU A 314 25.63 -16.39 33.03
C LEU A 314 24.51 -16.16 34.07
N LYS A 315 24.54 -15.07 34.82
CA LYS A 315 23.51 -14.72 35.80
C LYS A 315 22.18 -14.36 35.12
N ASP A 316 22.26 -13.59 34.05
CA ASP A 316 21.08 -13.17 33.28
C ASP A 316 20.45 -14.39 32.58
N LEU A 317 21.28 -15.27 32.04
CA LEU A 317 20.83 -16.52 31.43
C LEU A 317 20.13 -17.46 32.45
N GLN A 318 20.70 -17.57 33.64
CA GLN A 318 20.07 -18.31 34.73
C GLN A 318 18.72 -17.70 35.14
N SER A 319 18.66 -16.35 35.20
CA SER A 319 17.41 -15.65 35.51
C SER A 319 16.35 -15.88 34.43
N LEU A 320 16.70 -15.79 33.15
CA LEU A 320 15.78 -16.08 32.05
C LEU A 320 15.26 -17.53 32.14
N ARG A 321 16.17 -18.49 32.33
CA ARG A 321 15.81 -19.92 32.48
C ARG A 321 14.83 -20.14 33.62
N GLN A 322 15.10 -19.58 34.79
CA GLN A 322 14.22 -19.69 35.96
C GLN A 322 12.83 -19.09 35.64
N GLN A 323 12.76 -17.96 34.99
CA GLN A 323 11.49 -17.32 34.61
C GLN A 323 10.70 -18.13 33.58
N LEU A 324 11.35 -18.68 32.54
CA LEU A 324 10.69 -19.53 31.54
C LEU A 324 10.16 -20.85 32.11
N MET A 325 10.85 -21.41 33.13
CA MET A 325 10.46 -22.66 33.78
C MET A 325 9.56 -22.45 35.01
N ALA A 326 9.28 -21.21 35.39
CA ALA A 326 8.47 -20.89 36.56
C ALA A 326 7.01 -21.40 36.40
N PRO A 327 6.37 -21.87 37.49
CA PRO A 327 4.95 -22.23 37.46
C PRO A 327 4.04 -21.11 36.94
N SER A 328 4.40 -19.84 37.16
CA SER A 328 3.67 -18.68 36.68
C SER A 328 3.64 -18.62 35.15
N ALA A 329 4.74 -18.96 34.47
CA ALA A 329 4.81 -19.00 33.01
C ALA A 329 3.96 -20.15 32.44
N GLN A 330 3.93 -21.30 33.13
CA GLN A 330 3.07 -22.43 32.76
C GLN A 330 1.59 -22.09 32.96
N VAL A 331 1.23 -21.45 34.07
CA VAL A 331 -0.14 -20.96 34.30
C VAL A 331 -0.56 -19.90 33.27
N ALA A 332 0.38 -19.04 32.85
CA ALA A 332 0.16 -18.06 31.81
C ALA A 332 0.05 -18.68 30.40
N GLN A 333 0.31 -20.00 30.28
CA GLN A 333 0.38 -20.69 28.97
C GLN A 333 1.23 -19.91 27.95
N THR A 334 2.40 -19.46 28.38
CA THR A 334 3.33 -18.69 27.53
C THR A 334 4.30 -19.63 26.84
N SER A 335 4.29 -19.63 25.53
CA SER A 335 5.29 -20.26 24.68
C SER A 335 6.41 -19.30 24.37
N PHE A 336 7.57 -19.81 23.99
CA PHE A 336 8.62 -18.97 23.46
C PHE A 336 9.23 -19.55 22.18
N GLY A 337 9.79 -18.66 21.36
CA GLY A 337 10.45 -19.00 20.13
C GLY A 337 11.71 -18.15 19.92
N ILE A 338 12.48 -18.54 18.92
CA ILE A 338 13.74 -17.90 18.55
C ILE A 338 13.63 -17.30 17.17
N THR A 339 14.12 -16.08 17.02
CA THR A 339 14.29 -15.38 15.75
C THR A 339 15.78 -15.23 15.44
N THR A 340 16.18 -15.39 14.18
CA THR A 340 17.58 -15.26 13.76
C THR A 340 17.72 -15.08 12.24
N GLY A 341 18.79 -14.39 11.82
CA GLY A 341 19.20 -14.34 10.42
C GLY A 341 19.96 -15.58 9.94
N ARG A 342 20.29 -16.52 10.83
CA ARG A 342 21.09 -17.73 10.58
C ARG A 342 20.22 -18.89 10.05
N PRO A 343 20.82 -19.88 9.36
CA PRO A 343 20.17 -21.17 9.08
C PRO A 343 19.84 -21.93 10.38
N LEU A 344 18.87 -22.85 10.30
CA LEU A 344 18.34 -23.58 11.47
C LEU A 344 19.39 -24.40 12.21
N ASP A 345 20.22 -25.12 11.50
CA ASP A 345 21.30 -25.96 12.05
C ASP A 345 22.30 -25.14 12.88
N VAL A 346 22.74 -24.01 12.32
CA VAL A 346 23.65 -23.06 12.99
C VAL A 346 22.95 -22.44 14.22
N ALA A 347 21.68 -22.07 14.06
CA ALA A 347 20.90 -21.49 15.16
C ALA A 347 20.73 -22.48 16.32
N ARG A 348 20.41 -23.74 16.04
CA ARG A 348 20.26 -24.79 17.05
C ARG A 348 21.58 -25.11 17.76
N GLN A 349 22.68 -25.23 17.01
CA GLN A 349 23.98 -25.44 17.62
C GLN A 349 24.33 -24.32 18.60
N ARG A 350 24.13 -23.06 18.18
CA ARG A 350 24.39 -21.89 19.03
C ARG A 350 23.48 -21.85 20.25
N PHE A 351 22.19 -22.16 20.06
CA PHE A 351 21.20 -22.15 21.15
C PHE A 351 21.45 -23.24 22.17
N ALA A 352 21.94 -24.41 21.76
CA ALA A 352 22.26 -25.51 22.67
C ALA A 352 23.30 -25.13 23.73
N GLU A 353 24.23 -24.23 23.41
CA GLU A 353 25.24 -23.71 24.34
C GLU A 353 24.61 -22.86 25.47
N LEU A 354 23.38 -22.38 25.30
CA LEU A 354 22.69 -21.52 26.27
C LEU A 354 21.95 -22.32 27.34
N HIS A 355 21.77 -23.62 27.16
CA HIS A 355 21.06 -24.51 28.09
C HIS A 355 19.67 -24.01 28.53
N LEU A 356 18.96 -23.30 27.63
CA LEU A 356 17.57 -22.90 27.80
C LEU A 356 16.63 -24.04 27.43
N PRO A 357 15.34 -24.02 27.87
CA PRO A 357 14.32 -24.96 27.39
C PRO A 357 14.18 -24.91 25.87
N ASP A 358 13.67 -26.02 25.27
CA ASP A 358 13.44 -26.06 23.84
C ASP A 358 12.36 -25.05 23.40
N PRO A 359 12.63 -24.22 22.39
CA PRO A 359 11.64 -23.28 21.86
C PRO A 359 10.56 -24.00 21.03
N GLN A 360 9.34 -23.53 21.08
CA GLN A 360 8.22 -24.08 20.31
C GLN A 360 8.24 -23.65 18.84
N VAL A 361 8.94 -22.57 18.50
CA VAL A 361 9.08 -22.08 17.14
C VAL A 361 10.45 -21.46 16.88
N TRP A 362 10.94 -21.68 15.68
CA TRP A 362 12.14 -21.05 15.12
C TRP A 362 11.74 -20.26 13.90
N ILE A 363 12.05 -18.98 13.87
CA ILE A 363 11.95 -18.13 12.69
C ILE A 363 13.37 -17.81 12.24
N THR A 364 13.81 -18.46 11.18
CA THR A 364 15.21 -18.44 10.73
C THR A 364 15.39 -17.73 9.40
N GLN A 365 16.65 -17.51 9.00
CA GLN A 365 17.02 -16.86 7.74
C GLN A 365 16.28 -15.53 7.50
N ALA A 366 16.26 -14.66 8.52
CA ALA A 366 15.63 -13.34 8.48
C ALA A 366 14.11 -13.38 8.19
N GLY A 367 13.41 -14.41 8.69
CA GLY A 367 11.97 -14.55 8.52
C GLY A 367 11.55 -15.37 7.30
N THR A 368 12.47 -15.95 6.54
CA THR A 368 12.12 -16.74 5.35
C THR A 368 11.80 -18.21 5.67
N GLN A 369 12.12 -18.69 6.86
CA GLN A 369 11.80 -20.06 7.28
C GLN A 369 11.18 -20.07 8.67
N ILE A 370 10.16 -20.91 8.85
CA ILE A 370 9.49 -21.17 10.13
C ILE A 370 9.55 -22.68 10.39
N HIS A 371 10.02 -23.06 11.57
CA HIS A 371 10.08 -24.46 12.03
C HIS A 371 9.44 -24.59 13.40
N TYR A 372 8.81 -25.73 13.67
CA TYR A 372 8.12 -25.98 14.94
C TYR A 372 8.89 -26.99 15.80
N GLY A 373 9.18 -26.61 17.04
CA GLY A 373 9.87 -27.47 18.00
C GLY A 373 11.17 -28.06 17.44
N GLN A 374 11.24 -29.39 17.38
CA GLN A 374 12.39 -30.13 16.86
C GLN A 374 12.30 -30.50 15.38
N GLU A 375 11.25 -30.05 14.67
CA GLU A 375 11.08 -30.36 13.25
C GLU A 375 12.18 -29.70 12.41
N GLU A 376 12.80 -30.47 11.50
CA GLU A 376 13.78 -29.95 10.56
C GLU A 376 13.13 -29.30 9.35
N GLN A 377 11.94 -29.78 8.99
CA GLN A 377 11.21 -29.29 7.83
C GLN A 377 10.60 -27.90 8.11
N ALA A 378 10.86 -26.95 7.23
CA ALA A 378 10.22 -25.65 7.30
C ALA A 378 8.72 -25.73 6.95
N ASP A 379 7.92 -24.81 7.50
CA ASP A 379 6.49 -24.71 7.20
C ASP A 379 6.27 -24.47 5.70
N ARG A 380 5.68 -25.49 5.05
CA ARG A 380 5.45 -25.48 3.60
C ARG A 380 4.44 -24.42 3.13
N PHE A 381 3.50 -24.05 4.00
CA PHE A 381 2.50 -23.01 3.65
C PHE A 381 3.13 -21.63 3.67
N TRP A 382 4.00 -21.38 4.67
CA TRP A 382 4.81 -20.17 4.68
C TRP A 382 5.72 -20.09 3.46
N GLN A 383 6.43 -21.16 3.12
CA GLN A 383 7.27 -21.20 1.93
C GLN A 383 6.49 -20.96 0.63
N ALA A 384 5.30 -21.56 0.50
CA ALA A 384 4.44 -21.33 -0.66
C ALA A 384 4.02 -19.85 -0.77
N GLN A 385 3.70 -19.21 0.35
CA GLN A 385 3.30 -17.80 0.38
C GLN A 385 4.40 -16.84 -0.04
N ILE A 386 5.65 -17.08 0.39
CA ILE A 386 6.78 -16.19 0.07
C ILE A 386 7.45 -16.51 -1.27
N SER A 387 7.21 -17.70 -1.86
CA SER A 387 7.79 -18.11 -3.13
C SER A 387 7.17 -17.41 -4.35
N VAL A 388 6.01 -16.77 -4.18
CA VAL A 388 5.31 -16.08 -5.27
C VAL A 388 6.20 -14.98 -5.84
N ASP A 389 6.42 -15.04 -7.16
CA ASP A 389 7.27 -14.10 -7.93
C ASP A 389 8.74 -14.04 -7.49
N TRP A 390 9.21 -14.94 -6.62
CA TRP A 390 10.60 -14.97 -6.20
C TRP A 390 11.50 -15.65 -7.23
N GLN A 391 12.51 -14.92 -7.70
CA GLN A 391 13.46 -15.36 -8.70
C GLN A 391 14.90 -15.13 -8.21
N ARG A 392 15.39 -16.04 -7.38
CA ARG A 392 16.70 -15.93 -6.74
C ARG A 392 17.84 -15.62 -7.73
N GLU A 393 17.96 -16.43 -8.79
CA GLU A 393 19.03 -16.28 -9.78
C GLU A 393 18.96 -14.95 -10.53
N SER A 394 17.75 -14.47 -10.82
CA SER A 394 17.54 -13.17 -11.44
C SER A 394 17.95 -12.02 -10.52
N VAL A 395 17.71 -12.15 -9.20
CA VAL A 395 18.15 -11.19 -8.20
C VAL A 395 19.67 -11.14 -8.11
N GLU A 396 20.34 -12.30 -8.02
CA GLU A 396 21.81 -12.38 -7.98
C GLU A 396 22.43 -11.78 -9.25
N LYS A 397 21.89 -12.12 -10.42
CA LYS A 397 22.35 -11.58 -11.70
C LYS A 397 22.16 -10.07 -11.79
N THR A 398 21.01 -9.55 -11.37
CA THR A 398 20.70 -8.11 -11.43
C THR A 398 21.63 -7.28 -10.53
N LEU A 399 22.04 -7.85 -9.39
CA LEU A 399 22.88 -7.16 -8.42
C LEU A 399 24.38 -7.43 -8.60
N SER A 400 24.77 -8.35 -9.51
CA SER A 400 26.19 -8.65 -9.78
C SER A 400 26.99 -7.46 -10.30
N ASP A 401 26.33 -6.52 -11.01
CA ASP A 401 26.94 -5.30 -11.54
C ASP A 401 27.28 -4.26 -10.46
N LEU A 402 26.85 -4.49 -9.22
CA LEU A 402 27.11 -3.60 -8.08
C LEU A 402 28.33 -4.05 -7.25
N GLY A 403 29.25 -4.78 -7.84
CA GLY A 403 30.43 -5.37 -7.16
C GLY A 403 31.30 -4.37 -6.41
N ASP A 404 31.32 -3.10 -6.80
CA ASP A 404 32.03 -2.02 -6.09
C ASP A 404 31.35 -1.57 -4.77
N HIS A 405 30.11 -2.02 -4.53
CA HIS A 405 29.32 -1.64 -3.36
C HIS A 405 28.95 -2.83 -2.47
N ILE A 406 28.74 -4.00 -3.06
CA ILE A 406 28.28 -5.20 -2.38
C ILE A 406 29.04 -6.44 -2.83
N LYS A 407 29.32 -7.35 -1.91
CA LYS A 407 29.98 -8.63 -2.18
C LYS A 407 29.10 -9.79 -1.71
N LEU A 408 28.84 -10.75 -2.58
CA LEU A 408 28.05 -11.93 -2.23
C LEU A 408 28.74 -12.69 -1.08
N GLN A 409 27.97 -13.01 -0.03
CA GLN A 409 28.47 -13.78 1.10
C GLN A 409 28.66 -15.26 0.73
N LYS A 410 29.40 -15.97 1.58
CA LYS A 410 29.68 -17.40 1.44
C LYS A 410 28.38 -18.22 1.38
N PRO A 411 28.40 -19.42 0.78
CA PRO A 411 27.21 -20.29 0.64
C PRO A 411 26.48 -20.58 1.96
N GLU A 412 27.21 -20.69 3.08
CA GLU A 412 26.67 -20.93 4.42
C GLU A 412 25.73 -19.82 4.94
N HIS A 413 25.80 -18.61 4.35
CA HIS A 413 24.92 -17.48 4.67
C HIS A 413 23.77 -17.30 3.69
N GLN A 414 23.75 -18.10 2.64
CA GLN A 414 22.72 -18.06 1.61
C GLN A 414 21.52 -18.94 1.98
N GLY A 415 20.38 -18.71 1.33
CA GLY A 415 19.18 -19.53 1.51
C GLY A 415 18.34 -19.59 0.22
N GLN A 416 17.40 -20.50 0.14
CA GLN A 416 16.49 -20.60 -1.00
C GLN A 416 15.73 -19.28 -1.23
N PHE A 417 15.31 -18.63 -0.16
CA PHE A 417 14.53 -17.39 -0.16
C PHE A 417 15.34 -16.20 0.38
N LYS A 418 16.66 -16.27 0.34
CA LYS A 418 17.55 -15.22 0.83
C LYS A 418 18.83 -15.15 0.00
N VAL A 419 19.16 -13.95 -0.47
CA VAL A 419 20.46 -13.64 -1.06
C VAL A 419 21.18 -12.65 -0.17
N SER A 420 22.31 -13.05 0.40
CA SER A 420 23.05 -12.26 1.40
C SER A 420 24.33 -11.67 0.83
N TYR A 421 24.53 -10.38 1.08
CA TYR A 421 25.72 -9.63 0.66
C TYR A 421 26.40 -8.98 1.86
N LEU A 422 27.70 -8.76 1.74
CA LEU A 422 28.48 -7.89 2.60
C LEU A 422 28.61 -6.53 1.91
N LEU A 423 28.43 -5.45 2.64
CA LEU A 423 28.64 -4.10 2.10
C LEU A 423 30.14 -3.74 2.14
N GLU A 424 30.64 -3.07 1.11
CA GLU A 424 32.01 -2.49 1.10
C GLU A 424 32.11 -1.26 2.01
N GLN A 425 31.00 -0.54 2.20
CA GLN A 425 30.89 0.57 3.14
C GLN A 425 29.64 0.39 4.01
N PRO A 426 29.75 0.62 5.33
CA PRO A 426 28.61 0.42 6.24
C PRO A 426 27.52 1.47 6.02
N GLY A 427 26.27 1.07 6.17
CA GLY A 427 25.15 1.97 6.23
C GLY A 427 24.14 1.85 5.08
N PRO A 428 23.06 2.65 5.14
CA PRO A 428 21.92 2.51 4.24
C PRO A 428 22.13 3.17 2.85
N SER A 429 23.27 3.79 2.57
CA SER A 429 23.51 4.59 1.36
C SER A 429 23.31 3.81 0.05
N VAL A 430 23.57 2.52 0.05
CA VAL A 430 23.42 1.64 -1.12
C VAL A 430 21.98 1.18 -1.36
N LEU A 431 21.08 1.25 -0.36
CA LEU A 431 19.70 0.74 -0.47
C LEU A 431 18.87 1.39 -1.60
N PRO A 432 18.93 2.72 -1.82
CA PRO A 432 18.19 3.34 -2.92
C PRO A 432 18.61 2.79 -4.29
N LEU A 433 19.91 2.59 -4.50
CA LEU A 433 20.46 2.03 -5.73
C LEU A 433 19.98 0.60 -5.97
N ILE A 434 20.04 -0.25 -4.94
CA ILE A 434 19.57 -1.64 -5.02
C ILE A 434 18.08 -1.69 -5.32
N ARG A 435 17.26 -0.88 -4.62
CA ARG A 435 15.82 -0.79 -4.86
C ARG A 435 15.51 -0.34 -6.29
N GLN A 436 16.26 0.62 -6.80
CA GLN A 436 16.10 1.09 -8.17
C GLN A 436 16.41 -0.03 -9.18
N ARG A 437 17.52 -0.75 -9.02
CA ARG A 437 17.91 -1.86 -9.89
C ARG A 437 16.88 -2.98 -9.92
N LEU A 438 16.40 -3.41 -8.74
CA LEU A 438 15.38 -4.44 -8.64
C LEU A 438 14.06 -4.03 -9.33
N ARG A 439 13.63 -2.76 -9.15
CA ARG A 439 12.44 -2.23 -9.82
C ARG A 439 12.59 -2.17 -11.34
N GLN A 440 13.73 -1.69 -11.84
CA GLN A 440 14.00 -1.60 -13.29
C GLN A 440 14.00 -2.99 -13.95
N SER A 441 14.39 -4.02 -13.21
CA SER A 441 14.36 -5.41 -13.69
C SER A 441 13.03 -6.12 -13.44
N GLY A 442 12.01 -5.43 -12.89
CA GLY A 442 10.71 -6.03 -12.58
C GLY A 442 10.76 -7.12 -11.52
N LEU A 443 11.76 -7.11 -10.64
CA LEU A 443 11.95 -8.14 -9.61
C LEU A 443 11.35 -7.67 -8.28
N PRO A 444 10.24 -8.27 -7.81
CA PRO A 444 9.64 -7.95 -6.51
C PRO A 444 10.46 -8.57 -5.38
N ALA A 445 11.47 -7.84 -4.93
CA ALA A 445 12.37 -8.27 -3.86
C ALA A 445 12.58 -7.15 -2.83
N ARG A 446 12.84 -7.55 -1.59
CA ARG A 446 12.98 -6.68 -0.42
C ARG A 446 14.43 -6.66 0.07
N PRO A 447 15.20 -5.58 -0.15
CA PRO A 447 16.52 -5.43 0.46
C PRO A 447 16.37 -4.95 1.92
N GLN A 448 17.02 -5.65 2.84
CA GLN A 448 17.04 -5.38 4.29
C GLN A 448 18.48 -5.34 4.80
N LEU A 449 18.82 -4.31 5.59
CA LEU A 449 20.12 -4.19 6.24
C LEU A 449 20.08 -4.84 7.64
N ARG A 450 21.22 -5.48 8.00
CA ARG A 450 21.51 -5.96 9.36
C ARG A 450 22.89 -5.47 9.79
N CYS A 451 22.96 -4.98 11.03
CA CYS A 451 24.23 -4.55 11.65
C CYS A 451 25.07 -3.61 10.77
N HIS A 452 24.44 -2.77 9.95
CA HIS A 452 25.06 -1.81 9.02
C HIS A 452 25.99 -2.40 7.93
N TRP A 453 26.39 -3.68 8.03
CA TRP A 453 27.34 -4.32 7.13
C TRP A 453 26.73 -5.40 6.26
N PHE A 454 25.60 -5.98 6.66
CA PHE A 454 25.00 -7.09 5.98
C PHE A 454 23.72 -6.66 5.27
N LEU A 455 23.61 -7.03 4.01
CA LEU A 455 22.43 -6.83 3.20
C LEU A 455 21.83 -8.19 2.87
N ASP A 456 20.60 -8.42 3.29
CA ASP A 456 19.81 -9.56 2.85
C ASP A 456 18.76 -9.08 1.82
N VAL A 457 18.66 -9.75 0.70
CA VAL A 457 17.59 -9.55 -0.29
C VAL A 457 16.66 -10.73 -0.20
N LEU A 458 15.41 -10.45 0.14
CA LEU A 458 14.36 -11.41 0.45
C LEU A 458 13.22 -11.32 -0.58
N PRO A 459 12.35 -12.34 -0.71
CA PRO A 459 11.06 -12.18 -1.39
C PRO A 459 10.29 -10.99 -0.84
N MET A 460 9.49 -10.34 -1.66
CA MET A 460 8.72 -9.16 -1.25
C MET A 460 7.81 -9.43 -0.04
N ARG A 461 7.28 -10.65 0.04
CA ARG A 461 6.39 -11.11 1.12
C ARG A 461 7.11 -11.74 2.31
N ALA A 462 8.43 -11.70 2.35
CA ALA A 462 9.21 -12.28 3.44
C ALA A 462 9.82 -11.20 4.33
N SER A 463 9.53 -11.28 5.61
CA SER A 463 10.20 -10.56 6.70
C SER A 463 9.89 -11.24 8.01
N LEU A 464 10.58 -10.84 9.07
CA LEU A 464 10.26 -11.33 10.42
C LEU A 464 8.84 -10.90 10.84
N SER A 465 8.42 -9.69 10.49
CA SER A 465 7.07 -9.18 10.76
C SER A 465 6.00 -10.01 10.05
N GLU A 466 6.21 -10.33 8.77
CA GLU A 466 5.30 -11.16 7.99
C GLU A 466 5.23 -12.60 8.53
N ALA A 467 6.39 -13.17 8.91
CA ALA A 467 6.43 -14.50 9.53
C ALA A 467 5.63 -14.55 10.84
N ILE A 468 5.74 -13.53 11.68
CA ILE A 468 4.98 -13.42 12.94
C ILE A 468 3.48 -13.28 12.66
N ARG A 469 3.10 -12.48 11.65
CA ARG A 469 1.70 -12.35 11.22
C ARG A 469 1.14 -13.67 10.71
N PHE A 470 1.90 -14.39 9.90
CA PHE A 470 1.54 -15.72 9.44
C PHE A 470 1.30 -16.68 10.62
N LEU A 471 2.19 -16.69 11.63
CA LEU A 471 2.00 -17.51 12.83
C LEU A 471 0.72 -17.13 13.60
N SER A 472 0.48 -15.83 13.77
CA SER A 472 -0.72 -15.30 14.41
C SER A 472 -1.99 -15.83 13.73
N LEU A 473 -2.08 -15.68 12.42
CA LEU A 473 -3.24 -16.11 11.63
C LEU A 473 -3.39 -17.63 11.61
N ARG A 474 -2.29 -18.36 11.38
CA ARG A 474 -2.31 -19.81 11.26
C ARG A 474 -2.75 -20.51 12.55
N TRP A 475 -2.38 -19.98 13.69
CA TRP A 475 -2.61 -20.59 14.99
C TRP A 475 -3.66 -19.87 15.84
N GLY A 476 -4.28 -18.82 15.30
CA GLY A 476 -5.30 -18.03 16.01
C GLY A 476 -4.74 -17.30 17.25
N LEU A 477 -3.45 -16.96 17.25
CA LEU A 477 -2.81 -16.23 18.34
C LEU A 477 -2.85 -14.72 18.03
N PRO A 478 -3.59 -13.90 18.80
CA PRO A 478 -3.65 -12.47 18.54
C PRO A 478 -2.25 -11.83 18.57
N LEU A 479 -1.96 -10.94 17.62
CA LEU A 479 -0.67 -10.23 17.54
C LEU A 479 -0.37 -9.47 18.83
N GLU A 480 -1.38 -8.98 19.50
CA GLU A 480 -1.28 -8.30 20.80
C GLU A 480 -0.77 -9.19 21.93
N HIS A 481 -0.88 -10.51 21.78
CA HIS A 481 -0.37 -11.50 22.74
C HIS A 481 1.05 -12.00 22.40
N ILE A 482 1.68 -11.38 21.40
CA ILE A 482 3.06 -11.66 21.02
C ILE A 482 3.96 -10.55 21.56
N LEU A 483 5.05 -10.94 22.23
CA LEU A 483 6.10 -10.04 22.68
C LEU A 483 7.38 -10.33 21.88
N VAL A 484 7.90 -9.32 21.21
CA VAL A 484 9.12 -9.38 20.41
C VAL A 484 10.24 -8.59 21.04
N VAL A 485 11.47 -8.97 20.77
CA VAL A 485 12.66 -8.20 21.13
C VAL A 485 13.21 -7.54 19.87
N ALA A 486 13.56 -6.26 19.96
CA ALA A 486 14.07 -5.45 18.86
C ALA A 486 15.34 -4.71 19.30
N SER A 487 16.35 -4.72 18.44
CA SER A 487 17.60 -4.00 18.67
C SER A 487 18.25 -3.47 17.37
N GLN A 488 17.83 -3.97 16.22
CA GLN A 488 18.45 -3.67 14.93
C GLN A 488 17.55 -2.85 14.01
N GLN A 489 18.12 -2.20 13.02
CA GLN A 489 17.38 -1.45 12.00
C GLN A 489 16.30 -2.29 11.31
N GLY A 490 16.57 -3.58 11.07
CA GLY A 490 15.61 -4.51 10.48
C GLY A 490 14.34 -4.73 11.31
N ASP A 491 14.39 -4.41 12.61
CA ASP A 491 13.29 -4.62 13.55
C ASP A 491 12.28 -3.45 13.58
N ALA A 492 12.55 -2.36 12.85
CA ALA A 492 11.68 -1.17 12.87
C ALA A 492 10.23 -1.48 12.49
N GLU A 493 10.03 -2.42 11.58
CA GLU A 493 8.69 -2.86 11.16
C GLU A 493 7.95 -3.61 12.28
N LEU A 494 8.66 -4.45 13.06
CA LEU A 494 8.12 -5.14 14.23
C LEU A 494 7.66 -4.16 15.31
N VAL A 495 8.52 -3.18 15.62
CA VAL A 495 8.27 -2.16 16.65
C VAL A 495 7.08 -1.28 16.28
N GLN A 496 6.83 -1.06 14.99
CA GLN A 496 5.70 -0.28 14.49
C GLN A 496 4.41 -1.09 14.34
N GLY A 497 4.48 -2.42 14.45
CA GLY A 497 3.34 -3.33 14.31
C GLY A 497 2.41 -3.41 15.52
N LEU A 498 1.54 -4.43 15.53
CA LEU A 498 0.62 -4.74 16.64
C LEU A 498 1.27 -5.52 17.79
N PRO A 499 2.30 -6.38 17.59
CA PRO A 499 2.98 -7.05 18.67
C PRO A 499 3.54 -6.06 19.69
N ALA A 500 3.60 -6.46 20.95
CA ALA A 500 4.33 -5.71 21.95
C ALA A 500 5.84 -5.88 21.72
N ALA A 501 6.62 -4.84 21.94
CA ALA A 501 8.06 -4.87 21.69
C ALA A 501 8.87 -4.39 22.88
N VAL A 502 10.01 -5.05 23.14
CA VAL A 502 11.06 -4.58 24.02
C VAL A 502 12.23 -4.12 23.15
N VAL A 503 12.57 -2.87 23.23
CA VAL A 503 13.75 -2.29 22.55
C VAL A 503 14.86 -2.17 23.58
N THR A 504 15.98 -2.90 23.38
CA THR A 504 17.11 -2.89 24.32
C THR A 504 17.94 -1.60 24.24
N ALA A 505 18.69 -1.24 25.27
CA ALA A 505 19.40 0.03 25.34
C ALA A 505 20.51 0.17 24.27
N ASP A 506 21.03 -0.93 23.77
CA ASP A 506 22.03 -1.01 22.70
C ASP A 506 21.43 -1.07 21.29
N HIS A 507 20.20 -0.60 21.12
CA HIS A 507 19.50 -0.60 19.85
C HIS A 507 20.09 0.38 18.83
N ASP A 508 19.80 0.12 17.57
CA ASP A 508 20.08 1.03 16.45
C ASP A 508 19.31 2.36 16.63
N PRO A 509 19.95 3.53 16.48
CA PRO A 509 19.29 4.83 16.63
C PRO A 509 18.06 5.06 15.76
N CYS A 510 17.90 4.33 14.66
CA CYS A 510 16.69 4.41 13.82
C CYS A 510 15.42 4.01 14.58
N LEU A 511 15.51 3.21 15.65
CA LEU A 511 14.38 2.83 16.49
C LEU A 511 13.93 3.93 17.46
N ASP A 512 14.74 4.97 17.72
CA ASP A 512 14.35 6.07 18.60
C ASP A 512 13.08 6.78 18.15
N GLY A 513 12.82 6.82 16.84
CA GLY A 513 11.58 7.34 16.28
C GLY A 513 10.32 6.60 16.74
N CYS A 514 10.45 5.40 17.31
CA CYS A 514 9.34 4.58 17.78
C CYS A 514 9.00 4.77 19.26
N ARG A 515 9.71 5.65 20.01
CA ARG A 515 9.48 5.89 21.45
C ARG A 515 8.05 6.32 21.81
N HIS A 516 7.33 6.89 20.89
CA HIS A 516 5.93 7.31 21.08
C HIS A 516 4.89 6.20 20.87
N GLN A 517 5.31 4.99 20.48
CA GLN A 517 4.39 3.87 20.25
C GLN A 517 3.90 3.28 21.59
N GLN A 518 2.60 3.04 21.72
CA GLN A 518 1.96 2.64 23.00
C GLN A 518 2.39 1.25 23.50
N ARG A 519 2.78 0.34 22.62
CA ARG A 519 3.11 -1.04 22.97
C ARG A 519 4.61 -1.34 22.87
N VAL A 520 5.44 -0.30 22.95
CA VAL A 520 6.90 -0.40 22.85
C VAL A 520 7.52 0.05 24.15
N TYR A 521 8.28 -0.81 24.76
CA TYR A 521 9.06 -0.51 25.95
C TYR A 521 10.53 -0.38 25.59
N PHE A 522 11.11 0.80 25.83
CA PHE A 522 12.55 1.04 25.70
C PHE A 522 13.21 0.71 27.03
N ALA A 523 13.94 -0.40 27.07
CA ALA A 523 14.68 -0.83 28.25
C ALA A 523 15.89 0.08 28.52
N ASN A 524 16.24 0.24 29.79
CA ASN A 524 17.44 0.98 30.21
C ASN A 524 18.70 0.12 30.16
N ARG A 525 18.56 -1.19 29.96
CA ARG A 525 19.61 -2.18 29.94
C ARG A 525 19.78 -2.77 28.54
N SER A 526 21.02 -3.17 28.24
CA SER A 526 21.39 -3.77 26.96
C SER A 526 21.16 -5.28 26.92
N ARG A 527 21.02 -5.84 25.72
CA ARG A 527 20.99 -7.29 25.46
C ARG A 527 19.99 -8.02 26.38
N LEU A 528 20.37 -9.19 26.94
CA LEU A 528 19.50 -10.03 27.76
C LEU A 528 18.97 -9.32 29.01
N MET A 529 19.76 -8.43 29.65
CA MET A 529 19.26 -7.62 30.77
C MET A 529 18.10 -6.73 30.38
N GLY A 530 18.15 -6.11 29.19
CA GLY A 530 17.05 -5.32 28.65
C GLY A 530 15.79 -6.17 28.38
N VAL A 531 15.99 -7.38 27.89
CA VAL A 531 14.88 -8.34 27.72
C VAL A 531 14.22 -8.68 29.06
N LEU A 532 15.00 -9.01 30.08
CA LEU A 532 14.49 -9.31 31.43
C LEU A 532 13.72 -8.10 32.03
N GLU A 533 14.23 -6.89 31.83
CA GLU A 533 13.55 -5.64 32.22
C GLU A 533 12.19 -5.50 31.51
N GLY A 534 12.14 -5.77 30.21
CA GLY A 534 10.91 -5.73 29.41
C GLY A 534 9.89 -6.80 29.81
N LEU A 535 10.35 -8.02 30.07
CA LEU A 535 9.50 -9.12 30.60
C LEU A 535 8.85 -8.73 31.92
N GLN A 536 9.61 -8.08 32.81
CA GLN A 536 9.10 -7.54 34.08
C GLN A 536 8.13 -6.38 33.86
N HIS A 537 8.44 -5.46 32.97
CA HIS A 537 7.56 -4.34 32.62
C HIS A 537 6.19 -4.81 32.16
N TYR A 538 6.12 -5.75 31.22
CA TYR A 538 4.88 -6.30 30.72
C TYR A 538 4.25 -7.36 31.65
N ARG A 539 4.97 -7.83 32.66
CA ARG A 539 4.58 -9.00 33.46
C ARG A 539 4.23 -10.19 32.58
N PHE A 540 4.96 -10.36 31.49
CA PHE A 540 4.57 -11.22 30.38
C PHE A 540 4.49 -12.70 30.77
N LEU A 541 5.34 -13.15 31.65
CA LEU A 541 5.39 -14.52 32.16
C LEU A 541 4.51 -14.75 33.42
N ASN A 542 3.68 -13.77 33.78
CA ASN A 542 2.79 -13.88 34.94
C ASN A 542 1.36 -14.21 34.48
N ALA A 543 0.55 -14.79 35.39
CA ALA A 543 -0.84 -15.15 35.13
C ALA A 543 -1.69 -14.00 34.60
N ARG A 544 -1.39 -12.74 35.00
CA ARG A 544 -1.98 -11.53 34.46
C ARG A 544 -0.88 -10.67 33.86
N SER A 545 -0.89 -10.52 32.55
CA SER A 545 -0.01 -9.61 31.81
C SER A 545 -0.60 -8.19 31.80
N ARG A 546 0.25 -7.19 31.50
CA ARG A 546 -0.22 -5.83 31.16
C ARG A 546 -0.73 -5.75 29.71
N LEU A 547 -0.59 -6.83 28.95
CA LEU A 547 -1.05 -6.93 27.57
C LEU A 547 -2.47 -7.52 27.46
N ASP A 548 -2.94 -8.18 28.52
CA ASP A 548 -4.33 -8.65 28.62
C ASP A 548 -5.20 -7.41 28.95
#